data_5caba4401e8284c13b1a2d028daf8203
#
_entry.id   5caba4401e8284c13b1a2d028daf8203
#
_cell.length_a   1.000
_cell.length_b   1.000
_cell.length_c   1.000
_cell.angle_alpha   90.00
_cell.angle_beta   90.00
_cell.angle_gamma   90.00
#
_symmetry.space_group_name_H-M   'P 1'
#
loop_
_entity.id
_entity.type
_entity.pdbx_description
1 polymer ?
#
loop_
_entity_poly.entity_id
_entity_poly.type
_entity_poly.pdbx_seq_one_letter_code
_entity_poly.pdbx_strand_id
1 'polypeptide(L)'
;MIQARTLFSALIDRFSPPVGLLLLVLSAIVGAGTGLAAVIFIKLIRVIETFCYTTIPELFPALGLSIFLLAPIGGALLVGPLILFARETKSSGVPEVMQALILHGGRIRARVAGTKILGSALCLGSGGSAGREGPIVQIGASLGSAIGQLFRLSDDRIRNLLGCGTAAGIAAAFNTPIAGVVFSIEVLMGNLQVRSFGNVVVAAVAGSIVSRHFLGSRPAFAIPIHSFGSPLSVFFYLILGLLSALVGIMFIKMLSRTENLFDRLQAPHLLKPAIGAVFLGLIGVLFMAFIGTDTAHKPYIYGQGFRFIESVLHGGTPF
;
A
#
# COMPACT_ATOMS: atom_id res chain seq x y z
N MET A 1 -30.26 -6.66 -11.19
CA MET A 1 -29.14 -5.74 -11.42
C MET A 1 -29.43 -4.65 -12.47
N ILE A 2 -30.23 -4.89 -13.50
CA ILE A 2 -30.61 -3.91 -14.54
C ILE A 2 -31.60 -2.88 -14.00
N GLN A 3 -32.57 -3.25 -13.17
CA GLN A 3 -33.60 -2.34 -12.60
C GLN A 3 -33.04 -1.33 -11.59
N ALA A 4 -32.03 -1.68 -10.80
CA ALA A 4 -31.36 -0.73 -9.91
C ALA A 4 -30.58 0.36 -10.65
N ARG A 5 -30.06 0.01 -11.85
CA ARG A 5 -29.37 0.96 -12.76
C ARG A 5 -30.31 2.01 -13.34
N THR A 6 -31.54 1.63 -13.71
CA THR A 6 -32.51 2.56 -14.29
C THR A 6 -33.12 3.50 -13.25
N LEU A 7 -33.34 3.04 -12.02
CA LEU A 7 -33.82 3.90 -10.92
C LEU A 7 -32.79 4.96 -10.50
N PHE A 8 -31.51 4.59 -10.49
CA PHE A 8 -30.45 5.52 -10.09
C PHE A 8 -30.14 6.57 -11.18
N SER A 9 -30.20 6.19 -12.48
CA SER A 9 -30.08 7.16 -13.57
C SER A 9 -31.27 8.11 -13.61
N ALA A 10 -32.49 7.63 -13.38
CA ALA A 10 -33.69 8.45 -13.31
C ALA A 10 -33.70 9.42 -12.11
N LEU A 11 -33.10 9.06 -10.98
CA LEU A 11 -32.91 9.93 -9.82
C LEU A 11 -31.90 11.06 -10.12
N ILE A 12 -30.80 10.74 -10.81
CA ILE A 12 -29.80 11.74 -11.22
C ILE A 12 -30.38 12.72 -12.23
N ASP A 13 -31.16 12.24 -13.21
CA ASP A 13 -31.79 13.07 -14.22
C ASP A 13 -32.90 13.98 -13.62
N ARG A 14 -33.55 13.53 -12.55
CA ARG A 14 -34.61 14.28 -11.87
C ARG A 14 -34.07 15.41 -10.98
N PHE A 15 -32.88 15.29 -10.43
CA PHE A 15 -32.26 16.29 -9.55
C PHE A 15 -31.28 17.21 -10.27
N SER A 16 -30.79 16.86 -11.50
CA SER A 16 -29.76 17.61 -12.25
C SER A 16 -28.84 18.42 -11.32
N PRO A 17 -28.14 17.75 -10.37
CA PRO A 17 -27.27 18.46 -9.44
C PRO A 17 -26.15 19.11 -10.25
N PRO A 18 -25.71 20.31 -9.89
CA PRO A 18 -24.57 20.92 -10.55
C PRO A 18 -23.42 19.91 -10.56
N VAL A 19 -22.82 19.72 -11.72
CA VAL A 19 -21.81 18.68 -11.97
C VAL A 19 -20.70 18.64 -10.90
N GLY A 20 -20.41 19.79 -10.29
CA GLY A 20 -19.46 19.90 -9.18
C GLY A 20 -19.91 19.19 -7.91
N LEU A 21 -21.22 19.28 -7.55
CA LEU A 21 -21.76 18.64 -6.36
C LEU A 21 -21.78 17.11 -6.51
N LEU A 22 -22.14 16.60 -7.71
CA LEU A 22 -22.09 15.16 -7.99
C LEU A 22 -20.67 14.60 -7.80
N LEU A 23 -19.65 15.26 -8.35
CA LEU A 23 -18.26 14.81 -8.20
C LEU A 23 -17.79 14.87 -6.75
N LEU A 24 -18.22 15.87 -5.98
CA LEU A 24 -17.89 16.00 -4.56
C LEU A 24 -18.49 14.85 -3.74
N VAL A 25 -19.76 14.51 -3.98
CA VAL A 25 -20.42 13.36 -3.33
C VAL A 25 -19.74 12.04 -3.71
N LEU A 26 -19.46 11.84 -5.01
CA LEU A 26 -18.74 10.64 -5.45
C LEU A 26 -17.33 10.56 -4.84
N SER A 27 -16.65 11.68 -4.67
CA SER A 27 -15.33 11.73 -4.02
C SER A 27 -15.41 11.34 -2.55
N ALA A 28 -16.45 11.76 -1.82
CA ALA A 28 -16.69 11.32 -0.45
C ALA A 28 -16.96 9.80 -0.37
N ILE A 29 -17.76 9.27 -1.29
CA ILE A 29 -18.04 7.82 -1.39
C ILE A 29 -16.78 7.04 -1.72
N VAL A 30 -15.97 7.48 -2.71
CA VAL A 30 -14.68 6.90 -3.05
C VAL A 30 -13.76 6.94 -1.84
N GLY A 31 -13.71 8.08 -1.13
CA GLY A 31 -12.88 8.25 0.06
C GLY A 31 -13.26 7.26 1.16
N ALA A 32 -14.52 7.20 1.53
CA ALA A 32 -15.02 6.28 2.56
C ALA A 32 -14.82 4.81 2.16
N GLY A 33 -15.14 4.44 0.91
CA GLY A 33 -14.93 3.09 0.39
C GLY A 33 -13.45 2.68 0.38
N THR A 34 -12.56 3.60 -0.01
CA THR A 34 -11.11 3.37 0.02
C THR A 34 -10.60 3.28 1.47
N GLY A 35 -11.12 4.12 2.38
CA GLY A 35 -10.81 4.03 3.80
C GLY A 35 -11.14 2.66 4.38
N LEU A 36 -12.33 2.13 4.06
CA LEU A 36 -12.75 0.79 4.47
C LEU A 36 -11.87 -0.31 3.84
N ALA A 37 -11.54 -0.19 2.55
CA ALA A 37 -10.65 -1.12 1.88
C ALA A 37 -9.24 -1.13 2.51
N ALA A 38 -8.73 0.03 2.92
CA ALA A 38 -7.48 0.16 3.65
C ALA A 38 -7.53 -0.55 5.01
N VAL A 39 -8.63 -0.40 5.75
CA VAL A 39 -8.86 -1.11 7.03
C VAL A 39 -8.85 -2.62 6.82
N ILE A 40 -9.60 -3.10 5.82
CA ILE A 40 -9.65 -4.54 5.48
C ILE A 40 -8.25 -5.05 5.13
N PHE A 41 -7.52 -4.33 4.30
CA PHE A 41 -6.15 -4.68 3.89
C PHE A 41 -5.20 -4.78 5.08
N ILE A 42 -5.19 -3.76 5.95
CA ILE A 42 -4.32 -3.74 7.14
C ILE A 42 -4.67 -4.85 8.13
N LYS A 43 -5.97 -5.08 8.37
CA LYS A 43 -6.41 -6.18 9.23
C LYS A 43 -6.05 -7.54 8.65
N LEU A 44 -6.19 -7.72 7.34
CA LEU A 44 -5.84 -8.98 6.66
C LEU A 44 -4.34 -9.28 6.76
N ILE A 45 -3.47 -8.27 6.59
CA ILE A 45 -2.03 -8.41 6.83
C ILE A 45 -1.78 -8.94 8.24
N ARG A 46 -2.39 -8.32 9.27
CA ARG A 46 -2.22 -8.73 10.67
C ARG A 46 -2.72 -10.15 10.93
N VAL A 47 -3.87 -10.52 10.38
CA VAL A 47 -4.42 -11.89 10.52
C VAL A 47 -3.46 -12.92 9.95
N ILE A 48 -2.94 -12.69 8.74
CA ILE A 48 -1.98 -13.61 8.11
C ILE A 48 -0.67 -13.64 8.91
N GLU A 49 -0.18 -12.49 9.37
CA GLU A 49 1.02 -12.38 10.20
C GLU A 49 0.87 -13.17 11.51
N THR A 50 -0.23 -12.99 12.24
CA THR A 50 -0.53 -13.73 13.48
C THR A 50 -0.64 -15.23 13.20
N PHE A 51 -1.32 -15.61 12.11
CA PHE A 51 -1.43 -17.02 11.73
C PHE A 51 -0.06 -17.64 11.45
N CYS A 52 0.81 -16.98 10.67
CA CYS A 52 2.12 -17.51 10.30
C CYS A 52 3.11 -17.54 11.47
N TYR A 53 3.13 -16.52 12.32
CA TYR A 53 4.21 -16.32 13.31
C TYR A 53 3.78 -16.52 14.77
N THR A 54 2.48 -16.72 15.04
CA THR A 54 1.97 -17.04 16.36
C THR A 54 1.24 -18.37 16.35
N THR A 55 0.17 -18.50 15.56
CA THR A 55 -0.69 -19.68 15.59
C THR A 55 0.01 -20.95 15.10
N ILE A 56 0.73 -20.89 13.97
CA ILE A 56 1.45 -22.07 13.45
C ILE A 56 2.55 -22.54 14.41
N PRO A 57 3.44 -21.68 14.95
CA PRO A 57 4.42 -22.11 15.93
C PRO A 57 3.83 -22.70 17.21
N GLU A 58 2.71 -22.17 17.69
CA GLU A 58 1.99 -22.73 18.85
C GLU A 58 1.44 -24.15 18.58
N LEU A 59 0.89 -24.38 17.38
CA LEU A 59 0.35 -25.69 16.98
C LEU A 59 1.45 -26.69 16.66
N PHE A 60 2.57 -26.25 16.12
CA PHE A 60 3.68 -27.09 15.66
C PHE A 60 5.02 -26.59 16.20
N PRO A 61 5.32 -26.72 17.51
CA PRO A 61 6.57 -26.25 18.10
C PRO A 61 7.83 -26.87 17.48
N ALA A 62 7.70 -28.05 16.89
CA ALA A 62 8.81 -28.76 16.21
C ALA A 62 9.34 -28.01 14.98
N LEU A 63 8.57 -27.07 14.40
CA LEU A 63 9.03 -26.28 13.26
C LEU A 63 10.17 -25.32 13.63
N GLY A 64 10.22 -24.81 14.87
CA GLY A 64 11.29 -23.94 15.34
C GLY A 64 11.60 -22.80 14.36
N LEU A 65 12.89 -22.62 14.03
CA LEU A 65 13.35 -21.59 13.09
C LEU A 65 12.91 -21.81 11.64
N SER A 66 12.49 -23.03 11.27
CA SER A 66 12.10 -23.32 9.88
C SER A 66 10.83 -22.56 9.45
N ILE A 67 10.02 -22.07 10.38
CA ILE A 67 8.82 -21.25 10.08
C ILE A 67 9.19 -19.98 9.32
N PHE A 68 10.37 -19.38 9.62
CA PHE A 68 10.84 -18.17 8.95
C PHE A 68 11.25 -18.42 7.49
N LEU A 69 11.51 -19.68 7.12
CA LEU A 69 11.68 -20.07 5.73
C LEU A 69 10.36 -20.45 5.07
N LEU A 70 9.53 -21.23 5.77
CA LEU A 70 8.31 -21.83 5.21
C LEU A 70 7.19 -20.83 5.00
N ALA A 71 7.01 -19.86 5.92
CA ALA A 71 5.92 -18.90 5.83
C ALA A 71 6.05 -17.98 4.59
N PRO A 72 7.20 -17.36 4.27
CA PRO A 72 7.37 -16.59 3.03
C PRO A 72 7.19 -17.43 1.77
N ILE A 73 7.68 -18.67 1.73
CA ILE A 73 7.51 -19.58 0.59
C ILE A 73 6.04 -19.92 0.38
N GLY A 74 5.32 -20.29 1.46
CA GLY A 74 3.89 -20.57 1.40
C GLY A 74 3.07 -19.37 0.92
N GLY A 75 3.36 -18.18 1.45
CA GLY A 75 2.75 -16.94 0.97
C GLY A 75 3.03 -16.66 -0.51
N ALA A 76 4.26 -16.82 -0.96
CA ALA A 76 4.64 -16.62 -2.34
C ALA A 76 3.96 -17.61 -3.30
N LEU A 77 3.81 -18.88 -2.91
CA LEU A 77 3.10 -19.89 -3.68
C LEU A 77 1.59 -19.57 -3.80
N LEU A 78 0.98 -19.01 -2.75
CA LEU A 78 -0.43 -18.58 -2.78
C LEU A 78 -0.63 -17.32 -3.63
N VAL A 79 0.36 -16.43 -3.71
CA VAL A 79 0.31 -15.22 -4.56
C VAL A 79 0.42 -15.56 -6.04
N GLY A 80 1.14 -16.63 -6.42
CA GLY A 80 1.34 -17.03 -7.81
C GLY A 80 0.04 -17.13 -8.62
N PRO A 81 -0.96 -17.91 -8.20
CA PRO A 81 -2.26 -17.99 -8.89
C PRO A 81 -3.00 -16.66 -8.99
N LEU A 82 -2.90 -15.78 -7.99
CA LEU A 82 -3.52 -14.45 -8.02
C LEU A 82 -2.91 -13.56 -9.11
N ILE A 83 -1.60 -13.68 -9.33
CA ILE A 83 -0.91 -12.96 -10.42
C ILE A 83 -1.38 -13.46 -11.80
N LEU A 84 -1.67 -14.75 -11.95
CA LEU A 84 -2.23 -15.26 -13.21
C LEU A 84 -3.64 -14.74 -13.49
N PHE A 85 -4.46 -14.62 -12.44
CA PHE A 85 -5.82 -14.10 -12.55
C PHE A 85 -5.86 -12.60 -12.86
N ALA A 86 -4.93 -11.80 -12.30
CA ALA A 86 -4.81 -10.36 -12.54
C ALA A 86 -3.34 -9.96 -12.59
N ARG A 87 -2.79 -9.89 -13.81
CA ARG A 87 -1.38 -9.55 -14.06
C ARG A 87 -0.99 -8.19 -13.48
N GLU A 88 -1.95 -7.27 -13.40
CA GLU A 88 -1.80 -5.94 -12.82
C GLU A 88 -1.45 -5.97 -11.31
N THR A 89 -1.62 -7.13 -10.66
CA THR A 89 -1.29 -7.33 -9.24
C THR A 89 0.21 -7.55 -9.00
N LYS A 90 0.97 -7.96 -10.05
CA LYS A 90 2.40 -8.30 -9.95
C LYS A 90 3.28 -7.12 -9.51
N SER A 91 2.91 -5.92 -9.84
CA SER A 91 3.76 -4.73 -9.69
C SER A 91 3.71 -4.07 -8.29
N SER A 92 4.52 -3.03 -8.10
CA SER A 92 4.52 -2.21 -6.89
C SER A 92 3.22 -1.43 -6.67
N GLY A 93 2.53 -1.04 -7.76
CA GLY A 93 1.22 -0.37 -7.75
C GLY A 93 1.22 1.06 -8.26
N VAL A 94 2.16 1.90 -7.86
CA VAL A 94 2.23 3.31 -8.29
C VAL A 94 2.49 3.45 -9.79
N PRO A 95 3.46 2.76 -10.41
CA PRO A 95 3.72 2.85 -11.84
C PRO A 95 2.51 2.45 -12.69
N GLU A 96 1.75 1.43 -12.29
CA GLU A 96 0.55 0.99 -13.01
C GLU A 96 -0.57 2.01 -12.95
N VAL A 97 -0.71 2.69 -11.80
CA VAL A 97 -1.67 3.79 -11.67
C VAL A 97 -1.27 4.96 -12.57
N MET A 98 0.03 5.31 -12.62
CA MET A 98 0.55 6.32 -13.54
C MET A 98 0.33 5.94 -15.00
N GLN A 99 0.63 4.68 -15.36
CA GLN A 99 0.38 4.16 -16.70
C GLN A 99 -1.10 4.24 -17.08
N ALA A 100 -2.01 3.86 -16.16
CA ALA A 100 -3.44 3.95 -16.40
C ALA A 100 -3.91 5.39 -16.61
N LEU A 101 -3.34 6.35 -15.85
CA LEU A 101 -3.64 7.77 -16.03
C LEU A 101 -3.21 8.30 -17.39
N ILE A 102 -2.00 7.95 -17.84
CA ILE A 102 -1.41 8.48 -19.07
C ILE A 102 -2.00 7.80 -20.29
N LEU A 103 -2.04 6.46 -20.29
CA LEU A 103 -2.35 5.67 -21.50
C LEU A 103 -3.82 5.24 -21.61
N HIS A 104 -4.53 5.11 -20.48
CA HIS A 104 -5.87 4.51 -20.46
C HIS A 104 -6.96 5.44 -19.91
N GLY A 105 -6.73 6.77 -19.87
CA GLY A 105 -7.73 7.72 -19.37
C GLY A 105 -8.13 7.51 -17.90
N GLY A 106 -7.26 6.89 -17.10
CA GLY A 106 -7.54 6.56 -15.70
C GLY A 106 -8.41 5.30 -15.50
N ARG A 107 -8.61 4.49 -16.52
CA ARG A 107 -9.46 3.28 -16.45
C ARG A 107 -8.67 2.09 -15.92
N ILE A 108 -9.01 1.64 -14.70
CA ILE A 108 -8.49 0.43 -14.07
C ILE A 108 -9.65 -0.53 -13.84
N ARG A 109 -9.41 -1.83 -14.04
CA ARG A 109 -10.43 -2.87 -13.83
C ARG A 109 -10.73 -3.00 -12.33
N ALA A 110 -12.01 -3.04 -11.95
CA ALA A 110 -12.45 -3.11 -10.55
C ALA A 110 -11.86 -4.32 -9.78
N ARG A 111 -11.65 -5.46 -10.45
CA ARG A 111 -11.06 -6.67 -9.87
C ARG A 111 -9.65 -6.45 -9.30
N VAL A 112 -8.91 -5.45 -9.83
CA VAL A 112 -7.54 -5.14 -9.38
C VAL A 112 -7.51 -4.75 -7.90
N ALA A 113 -8.53 -4.05 -7.40
CA ALA A 113 -8.61 -3.71 -5.98
C ALA A 113 -8.62 -4.96 -5.09
N GLY A 114 -9.49 -5.93 -5.39
CA GLY A 114 -9.61 -7.16 -4.61
C GLY A 114 -8.38 -8.05 -4.70
N THR A 115 -7.86 -8.28 -5.91
CA THR A 115 -6.66 -9.10 -6.11
C THR A 115 -5.43 -8.46 -5.49
N LYS A 116 -5.33 -7.13 -5.48
CA LYS A 116 -4.23 -6.41 -4.83
C LYS A 116 -4.32 -6.52 -3.31
N ILE A 117 -5.51 -6.38 -2.72
CA ILE A 117 -5.71 -6.58 -1.29
C ILE A 117 -5.22 -7.98 -0.89
N LEU A 118 -5.71 -9.03 -1.57
CA LEU A 118 -5.37 -10.41 -1.23
C LEU A 118 -3.90 -10.72 -1.48
N GLY A 119 -3.38 -10.42 -2.68
CA GLY A 119 -2.00 -10.75 -3.04
C GLY A 119 -0.98 -10.02 -2.19
N SER A 120 -1.18 -8.71 -1.93
CA SER A 120 -0.26 -7.95 -1.10
C SER A 120 -0.38 -8.29 0.39
N ALA A 121 -1.59 -8.63 0.88
CA ALA A 121 -1.74 -9.07 2.27
C ALA A 121 -1.08 -10.43 2.51
N LEU A 122 -1.21 -11.37 1.56
CA LEU A 122 -0.50 -12.65 1.63
C LEU A 122 1.03 -12.45 1.60
N CYS A 123 1.53 -11.63 0.69
CA CYS A 123 2.95 -11.33 0.59
C CYS A 123 3.50 -10.71 1.89
N LEU A 124 2.89 -9.60 2.35
CA LEU A 124 3.37 -8.86 3.52
C LEU A 124 3.16 -9.64 4.83
N GLY A 125 2.00 -10.28 4.99
CA GLY A 125 1.65 -11.05 6.19
C GLY A 125 2.49 -12.31 6.37
N SER A 126 2.90 -12.95 5.26
CA SER A 126 3.80 -14.12 5.31
C SER A 126 5.28 -13.77 5.47
N GLY A 127 5.65 -12.49 5.54
CA GLY A 127 7.03 -12.05 5.78
C GLY A 127 7.69 -11.30 4.64
N GLY A 128 7.00 -11.06 3.53
CA GLY A 128 7.55 -10.27 2.43
C GLY A 128 8.05 -8.90 2.89
N SER A 129 9.31 -8.58 2.61
CA SER A 129 9.96 -7.31 2.98
C SER A 129 9.57 -6.22 1.98
N ALA A 130 8.45 -5.55 2.23
CA ALA A 130 7.93 -4.49 1.36
C ALA A 130 6.98 -3.56 2.12
N GLY A 131 6.75 -2.37 1.55
CA GLY A 131 5.79 -1.39 2.06
C GLY A 131 4.36 -1.67 1.60
N ARG A 132 3.40 -1.12 2.33
CA ARG A 132 1.96 -1.14 1.99
C ARG A 132 1.53 0.02 1.11
N GLU A 133 2.42 0.97 0.86
CA GLU A 133 2.15 2.25 0.19
C GLU A 133 1.67 2.03 -1.25
N GLY A 134 2.44 1.30 -2.04
CA GLY A 134 2.11 0.99 -3.42
C GLY A 134 0.79 0.24 -3.58
N PRO A 135 0.59 -0.87 -2.86
CA PRO A 135 -0.68 -1.57 -2.84
C PRO A 135 -1.88 -0.69 -2.51
N ILE A 136 -1.79 0.15 -1.48
CA ILE A 136 -2.91 0.98 -1.05
C ILE A 136 -3.26 2.05 -2.08
N VAL A 137 -2.24 2.62 -2.76
CA VAL A 137 -2.41 3.55 -3.88
C VAL A 137 -3.19 2.88 -5.00
N GLN A 138 -2.82 1.68 -5.39
CA GLN A 138 -3.48 0.94 -6.47
C GLN A 138 -4.90 0.51 -6.09
N ILE A 139 -5.13 0.11 -4.84
CA ILE A 139 -6.47 -0.22 -4.32
C ILE A 139 -7.39 0.99 -4.42
N GLY A 140 -6.95 2.13 -3.89
CA GLY A 140 -7.73 3.37 -3.91
C GLY A 140 -7.98 3.87 -5.34
N ALA A 141 -6.95 3.90 -6.18
CA ALA A 141 -7.05 4.25 -7.58
C ALA A 141 -8.05 3.37 -8.34
N SER A 142 -8.01 2.05 -8.09
CA SER A 142 -8.93 1.09 -8.73
C SER A 142 -10.38 1.31 -8.29
N LEU A 143 -10.63 1.62 -7.01
CA LEU A 143 -11.96 1.92 -6.51
C LEU A 143 -12.49 3.23 -7.09
N GLY A 144 -11.69 4.30 -7.10
CA GLY A 144 -12.06 5.57 -7.71
C GLY A 144 -12.37 5.43 -9.21
N SER A 145 -11.51 4.72 -9.94
CA SER A 145 -11.72 4.42 -11.35
C SER A 145 -12.98 3.58 -11.58
N ALA A 146 -13.21 2.55 -10.76
CA ALA A 146 -14.38 1.68 -10.88
C ALA A 146 -15.70 2.44 -10.69
N ILE A 147 -15.75 3.34 -9.70
CA ILE A 147 -16.92 4.21 -9.48
C ILE A 147 -17.12 5.14 -10.69
N GLY A 148 -16.06 5.77 -11.18
CA GLY A 148 -16.15 6.62 -12.38
C GLY A 148 -16.65 5.88 -13.62
N GLN A 149 -16.21 4.65 -13.83
CA GLN A 149 -16.66 3.78 -14.92
C GLN A 149 -18.10 3.31 -14.73
N LEU A 150 -18.52 3.01 -13.49
CA LEU A 150 -19.89 2.60 -13.17
C LEU A 150 -20.89 3.69 -13.54
N PHE A 151 -20.56 4.96 -13.27
CA PHE A 151 -21.36 6.12 -13.61
C PHE A 151 -21.13 6.63 -15.06
N ARG A 152 -20.31 5.93 -15.86
CA ARG A 152 -20.00 6.30 -17.26
C ARG A 152 -19.50 7.74 -17.39
N LEU A 153 -18.67 8.20 -16.47
CA LEU A 153 -18.11 9.54 -16.49
C LEU A 153 -17.06 9.69 -17.61
N SER A 154 -16.80 10.94 -17.99
CA SER A 154 -15.70 11.26 -18.92
C SER A 154 -14.35 10.89 -18.32
N ASP A 155 -13.34 10.69 -19.17
CA ASP A 155 -12.00 10.27 -18.75
C ASP A 155 -11.38 11.26 -17.73
N ASP A 156 -11.59 12.57 -17.89
CA ASP A 156 -11.10 13.58 -16.96
C ASP A 156 -11.72 13.43 -15.56
N ARG A 157 -13.00 13.09 -15.48
CA ARG A 157 -13.68 12.82 -14.20
C ARG A 157 -13.24 11.49 -13.60
N ILE A 158 -12.99 10.47 -14.43
CA ILE A 158 -12.43 9.19 -13.98
C ILE A 158 -11.03 9.42 -13.41
N ARG A 159 -10.17 10.19 -14.07
CA ARG A 159 -8.83 10.57 -13.57
C ARG A 159 -8.95 11.30 -12.22
N ASN A 160 -9.91 12.23 -12.08
CA ASN A 160 -10.13 12.92 -10.82
C ASN A 160 -10.53 11.96 -9.69
N LEU A 161 -11.51 11.05 -9.91
CA LEU A 161 -11.94 10.07 -8.91
C LEU A 161 -10.84 9.05 -8.59
N LEU A 162 -10.00 8.69 -9.57
CA LEU A 162 -8.82 7.87 -9.35
C LEU A 162 -7.85 8.57 -8.39
N GLY A 163 -7.57 9.86 -8.61
CA GLY A 163 -6.77 10.68 -7.70
C GLY A 163 -7.39 10.79 -6.29
N CYS A 164 -8.72 10.94 -6.21
CA CYS A 164 -9.46 10.91 -4.95
C CYS A 164 -9.24 9.60 -4.19
N GLY A 165 -9.35 8.46 -4.88
CA GLY A 165 -9.12 7.15 -4.29
C GLY A 165 -7.69 6.97 -3.80
N THR A 166 -6.70 7.43 -4.58
CA THR A 166 -5.29 7.41 -4.17
C THR A 166 -5.04 8.23 -2.92
N ALA A 167 -5.51 9.48 -2.89
CA ALA A 167 -5.35 10.36 -1.74
C ALA A 167 -5.99 9.77 -0.49
N ALA A 168 -7.19 9.20 -0.63
CA ALA A 168 -7.89 8.53 0.46
C ALA A 168 -7.15 7.29 0.95
N GLY A 169 -6.53 6.52 0.05
CA GLY A 169 -5.72 5.35 0.39
C GLY A 169 -4.53 5.70 1.27
N ILE A 170 -3.73 6.68 0.86
CA ILE A 170 -2.59 7.18 1.65
C ILE A 170 -3.08 7.79 2.97
N ALA A 171 -4.11 8.65 2.93
CA ALA A 171 -4.69 9.26 4.12
C ALA A 171 -5.16 8.22 5.15
N ALA A 172 -5.82 7.15 4.69
CA ALA A 172 -6.30 6.07 5.54
C ALA A 172 -5.19 5.20 6.11
N ALA A 173 -4.15 4.89 5.30
CA ALA A 173 -3.05 4.01 5.72
C ALA A 173 -2.13 4.66 6.75
N PHE A 174 -1.88 5.97 6.62
CA PHE A 174 -0.92 6.70 7.46
C PHE A 174 -1.56 7.66 8.45
N ASN A 175 -2.88 7.82 8.38
CA ASN A 175 -3.63 8.81 9.16
C ASN A 175 -3.18 10.26 8.87
N THR A 176 -2.83 10.55 7.62
CA THR A 176 -2.25 11.82 7.15
C THR A 176 -3.00 12.35 5.94
N PRO A 177 -4.17 12.98 6.10
CA PRO A 177 -4.99 13.45 4.97
C PRO A 177 -4.25 14.47 4.09
N ILE A 178 -3.49 15.40 4.67
CA ILE A 178 -2.73 16.39 3.92
C ILE A 178 -1.68 15.74 3.01
N ALA A 179 -0.89 14.81 3.56
CA ALA A 179 0.12 14.10 2.78
C ALA A 179 -0.51 13.26 1.65
N GLY A 180 -1.68 12.64 1.90
CA GLY A 180 -2.42 11.91 0.88
C GLY A 180 -2.85 12.80 -0.30
N VAL A 181 -3.33 14.01 0.00
CA VAL A 181 -3.70 15.00 -1.03
C VAL A 181 -2.49 15.42 -1.84
N VAL A 182 -1.40 15.83 -1.18
CA VAL A 182 -0.17 16.28 -1.84
C VAL A 182 0.42 15.17 -2.71
N PHE A 183 0.53 13.95 -2.18
CA PHE A 183 1.02 12.80 -2.93
C PHE A 183 0.21 12.54 -4.20
N SER A 184 -1.13 12.54 -4.09
CA SER A 184 -1.99 12.29 -5.25
C SER A 184 -1.83 13.35 -6.33
N ILE A 185 -1.71 14.61 -5.95
CA ILE A 185 -1.59 15.73 -6.89
C ILE A 185 -0.19 15.76 -7.52
N GLU A 186 0.85 15.67 -6.71
CA GLU A 186 2.23 15.84 -7.14
C GLU A 186 2.74 14.61 -7.92
N VAL A 187 2.54 13.41 -7.36
CA VAL A 187 3.12 12.19 -7.93
C VAL A 187 2.29 11.61 -9.06
N LEU A 188 0.94 11.68 -8.97
CA LEU A 188 0.08 11.02 -9.93
C LEU A 188 -0.56 11.95 -10.94
N MET A 189 -1.13 13.06 -10.49
CA MET A 189 -1.89 13.94 -11.39
C MET A 189 -0.98 14.91 -12.17
N GLY A 190 0.20 15.24 -11.63
CA GLY A 190 1.21 16.08 -12.29
C GLY A 190 0.80 17.54 -12.54
N ASN A 191 -0.49 17.88 -12.35
CA ASN A 191 -1.04 19.22 -12.56
C ASN A 191 -2.06 19.57 -11.48
N LEU A 192 -1.85 20.68 -10.82
CA LEU A 192 -2.78 21.30 -9.86
C LEU A 192 -3.95 21.94 -10.62
N GLN A 193 -4.94 21.15 -11.04
CA GLN A 193 -6.21 21.71 -11.48
C GLN A 193 -7.03 22.10 -10.25
N VAL A 194 -7.22 23.40 -10.03
CA VAL A 194 -8.00 23.95 -8.89
C VAL A 194 -9.38 23.32 -8.75
N ARG A 195 -10.02 22.97 -9.86
CA ARG A 195 -11.32 22.29 -9.86
C ARG A 195 -11.30 20.88 -9.27
N SER A 196 -10.16 20.18 -9.31
CA SER A 196 -10.00 18.81 -8.81
C SER A 196 -9.57 18.78 -7.35
N PHE A 197 -8.95 19.84 -6.85
CA PHE A 197 -8.36 19.90 -5.50
C PHE A 197 -9.38 19.62 -4.40
N GLY A 198 -10.52 20.28 -4.41
CA GLY A 198 -11.57 20.09 -3.39
C GLY A 198 -12.07 18.66 -3.28
N ASN A 199 -12.22 17.97 -4.43
CA ASN A 199 -12.66 16.58 -4.47
C ASN A 199 -11.63 15.64 -3.82
N VAL A 200 -10.35 15.86 -4.10
CA VAL A 200 -9.24 15.06 -3.54
C VAL A 200 -9.14 15.26 -2.03
N VAL A 201 -9.32 16.50 -1.54
CA VAL A 201 -9.34 16.82 -0.11
C VAL A 201 -10.51 16.11 0.60
N VAL A 202 -11.72 16.21 0.05
CA VAL A 202 -12.91 15.55 0.62
C VAL A 202 -12.72 14.05 0.70
N ALA A 203 -12.18 13.43 -0.36
CA ALA A 203 -11.91 11.99 -0.37
C ALA A 203 -10.86 11.60 0.68
N ALA A 204 -9.75 12.33 0.78
CA ALA A 204 -8.70 12.07 1.76
C ALA A 204 -9.21 12.17 3.20
N VAL A 205 -10.01 13.20 3.50
CA VAL A 205 -10.62 13.38 4.83
C VAL A 205 -11.62 12.26 5.12
N ALA A 206 -12.50 11.92 4.18
CA ALA A 206 -13.48 10.84 4.35
C ALA A 206 -12.77 9.49 4.59
N GLY A 207 -11.72 9.17 3.83
CA GLY A 207 -10.91 7.96 4.01
C GLY A 207 -10.23 7.91 5.38
N SER A 208 -9.66 9.02 5.82
CA SER A 208 -9.02 9.13 7.15
C SER A 208 -10.03 8.96 8.28
N ILE A 209 -11.23 9.57 8.20
CA ILE A 209 -12.28 9.43 9.21
C ILE A 209 -12.69 7.95 9.36
N VAL A 210 -12.94 7.27 8.25
CA VAL A 210 -13.29 5.83 8.27
C VAL A 210 -12.16 5.02 8.86
N SER A 211 -10.92 5.24 8.43
CA SER A 211 -9.77 4.50 8.95
C SER A 211 -9.58 4.72 10.45
N ARG A 212 -9.71 5.96 10.94
CA ARG A 212 -9.59 6.29 12.38
C ARG A 212 -10.64 5.58 13.24
N HIS A 213 -11.85 5.46 12.73
CA HIS A 213 -12.90 4.76 13.46
C HIS A 213 -12.55 3.29 13.76
N PHE A 214 -11.90 2.58 12.82
CA PHE A 214 -11.60 1.15 12.95
C PHE A 214 -10.18 0.84 13.46
N LEU A 215 -9.20 1.70 13.19
CA LEU A 215 -7.78 1.48 13.51
C LEU A 215 -7.28 2.40 14.64
N GLY A 216 -8.08 3.38 15.04
CA GLY A 216 -7.69 4.39 16.02
C GLY A 216 -6.99 5.59 15.38
N SER A 217 -6.74 6.62 16.20
CA SER A 217 -6.16 7.90 15.76
C SER A 217 -4.63 7.96 15.83
N ARG A 218 -3.96 6.84 16.14
CA ARG A 218 -2.49 6.82 16.26
C ARG A 218 -1.85 7.04 14.89
N PRO A 219 -0.78 7.86 14.81
CA PRO A 219 0.02 7.99 13.60
C PRO A 219 0.69 6.65 13.26
N ALA A 220 1.20 6.53 12.02
CA ALA A 220 1.88 5.32 11.57
C ALA A 220 3.13 5.00 12.39
N PHE A 221 3.79 6.04 12.94
CA PHE A 221 4.93 5.93 13.86
C PHE A 221 4.65 6.76 15.11
N ALA A 222 4.92 6.21 16.28
CA ALA A 222 4.99 6.97 17.51
C ALA A 222 6.37 7.65 17.56
N ILE A 223 6.41 8.97 17.36
CA ILE A 223 7.64 9.75 17.43
C ILE A 223 7.74 10.35 18.83
N PRO A 224 8.86 10.15 19.56
CA PRO A 224 9.10 10.82 20.81
C PRO A 224 9.11 12.34 20.63
N ILE A 225 8.62 13.08 21.63
CA ILE A 225 8.67 14.54 21.61
C ILE A 225 10.14 14.95 21.72
N HIS A 226 10.68 15.51 20.64
CA HIS A 226 12.03 16.04 20.62
C HIS A 226 11.97 17.57 20.58
N SER A 227 12.74 18.21 21.45
CA SER A 227 13.02 19.64 21.32
C SER A 227 13.99 19.86 20.15
N PHE A 228 13.80 20.95 19.42
CA PHE A 228 14.81 21.38 18.43
C PHE A 228 16.15 21.53 19.15
N GLY A 229 17.14 20.76 18.68
CA GLY A 229 18.49 20.80 19.20
C GLY A 229 19.21 22.12 18.87
N SER A 230 20.49 22.17 19.19
CA SER A 230 21.39 23.27 18.82
C SER A 230 21.37 23.54 17.32
N PRO A 231 21.62 24.78 16.85
CA PRO A 231 21.82 25.10 15.43
C PRO A 231 22.84 24.21 14.72
N LEU A 232 23.77 23.62 15.47
CA LEU A 232 24.74 22.64 14.98
C LEU A 232 24.07 21.34 14.45
N SER A 233 22.87 21.03 14.92
CA SER A 233 22.10 19.87 14.43
C SER A 233 21.78 19.94 12.94
N VAL A 234 21.65 21.15 12.37
CA VAL A 234 21.40 21.37 10.94
C VAL A 234 22.54 20.78 10.09
N PHE A 235 23.78 20.92 10.55
CA PHE A 235 24.95 20.34 9.87
C PHE A 235 24.88 18.81 9.83
N PHE A 236 24.50 18.18 10.93
CA PHE A 236 24.32 16.72 10.97
C PHE A 236 23.16 16.26 10.09
N TYR A 237 22.07 17.03 9.99
CA TYR A 237 20.98 16.72 9.06
C TYR A 237 21.40 16.82 7.60
N LEU A 238 22.28 17.77 7.24
CA LEU A 238 22.83 17.86 5.90
C LEU A 238 23.66 16.60 5.55
N ILE A 239 24.54 16.18 6.47
CA ILE A 239 25.33 14.96 6.28
C ILE A 239 24.42 13.74 6.15
N LEU A 240 23.42 13.62 7.04
CA LEU A 240 22.44 12.54 6.99
C LEU A 240 21.69 12.52 5.65
N GLY A 241 21.31 13.70 5.13
CA GLY A 241 20.65 13.82 3.82
C GLY A 241 21.53 13.30 2.68
N LEU A 242 22.83 13.68 2.65
CA LEU A 242 23.79 13.22 1.65
C LEU A 242 24.02 11.69 1.73
N LEU A 243 24.18 11.15 2.93
CA LEU A 243 24.33 9.70 3.13
C LEU A 243 23.06 8.95 2.73
N SER A 244 21.90 9.45 3.08
CA SER A 244 20.62 8.87 2.70
C SER A 244 20.41 8.86 1.19
N ALA A 245 20.81 9.92 0.48
CA ALA A 245 20.74 9.98 -0.96
C ALA A 245 21.65 8.92 -1.62
N LEU A 246 22.86 8.72 -1.11
CA LEU A 246 23.80 7.73 -1.61
C LEU A 246 23.27 6.30 -1.41
N VAL A 247 22.74 6.00 -0.22
CA VAL A 247 22.08 4.72 0.09
C VAL A 247 20.85 4.52 -0.80
N GLY A 248 20.02 5.56 -1.02
CA GLY A 248 18.86 5.52 -1.89
C GLY A 248 19.22 5.18 -3.34
N ILE A 249 20.27 5.81 -3.89
CA ILE A 249 20.76 5.51 -5.25
C ILE A 249 21.25 4.05 -5.34
N MET A 250 21.99 3.59 -4.33
CA MET A 250 22.46 2.20 -4.28
C MET A 250 21.29 1.21 -4.23
N PHE A 251 20.28 1.49 -3.40
CA PHE A 251 19.09 0.67 -3.27
C PHE A 251 18.31 0.57 -4.60
N ILE A 252 18.05 1.71 -5.27
CA ILE A 252 17.36 1.73 -6.56
C ILE A 252 18.11 0.92 -7.62
N LYS A 253 19.45 1.08 -7.70
CA LYS A 253 20.27 0.32 -8.64
C LYS A 253 20.25 -1.17 -8.33
N MET A 254 20.31 -1.55 -7.06
CA MET A 254 20.27 -2.95 -6.63
C MET A 254 18.89 -3.58 -6.93
N LEU A 255 17.80 -2.85 -6.65
CA LEU A 255 16.44 -3.29 -6.95
C LEU A 255 16.25 -3.54 -8.45
N SER A 256 16.63 -2.57 -9.30
CA SER A 256 16.53 -2.70 -10.76
C SER A 256 17.39 -3.85 -11.32
N ARG A 257 18.59 -4.08 -10.77
CA ARG A 257 19.43 -5.21 -11.17
C ARG A 257 18.80 -6.54 -10.79
N THR A 258 18.23 -6.63 -9.59
CA THR A 258 17.56 -7.85 -9.12
C THR A 258 16.33 -8.14 -9.94
N GLU A 259 15.51 -7.14 -10.25
CA GLU A 259 14.34 -7.26 -11.12
C GLU A 259 14.72 -7.80 -12.50
N ASN A 260 15.73 -7.19 -13.15
CA ASN A 260 16.25 -7.64 -14.43
C ASN A 260 16.78 -9.07 -14.39
N LEU A 261 17.42 -9.48 -13.29
CA LEU A 261 17.91 -10.84 -13.09
C LEU A 261 16.75 -11.84 -13.02
N PHE A 262 15.71 -11.53 -12.24
CA PHE A 262 14.52 -12.36 -12.12
C PHE A 262 13.70 -12.42 -13.41
N ASP A 263 13.67 -11.35 -14.19
CA ASP A 263 12.98 -11.35 -15.49
C ASP A 263 13.68 -12.26 -16.52
N ARG A 264 15.02 -12.31 -16.49
CA ARG A 264 15.83 -13.22 -17.35
C ARG A 264 15.75 -14.68 -16.90
N LEU A 265 15.33 -14.95 -15.67
CA LEU A 265 15.23 -16.32 -15.17
C LEU A 265 14.17 -17.11 -15.94
N GLN A 266 14.57 -18.22 -16.57
CA GLN A 266 13.70 -19.12 -17.33
C GLN A 266 12.88 -20.03 -16.41
N ALA A 267 12.25 -19.47 -15.37
CA ALA A 267 11.38 -20.20 -14.45
C ALA A 267 9.91 -19.86 -14.70
N PRO A 268 8.99 -20.80 -14.45
CA PRO A 268 7.56 -20.51 -14.52
C PRO A 268 7.21 -19.31 -13.67
N HIS A 269 6.36 -18.42 -14.19
CA HIS A 269 5.94 -17.20 -13.50
C HIS A 269 5.36 -17.45 -12.10
N LEU A 270 4.78 -18.62 -11.86
CA LEU A 270 4.26 -19.07 -10.56
C LEU A 270 5.37 -19.32 -9.53
N LEU A 271 6.54 -19.77 -9.97
CA LEU A 271 7.64 -20.16 -9.07
C LEU A 271 8.62 -19.01 -8.79
N LYS A 272 8.66 -17.97 -9.63
CA LYS A 272 9.55 -16.82 -9.42
C LYS A 272 9.38 -16.17 -8.03
N PRO A 273 8.16 -15.90 -7.53
CA PRO A 273 7.98 -15.39 -6.18
C PRO A 273 8.49 -16.34 -5.10
N ALA A 274 8.31 -17.66 -5.30
CA ALA A 274 8.78 -18.66 -4.34
C ALA A 274 10.31 -18.72 -4.27
N ILE A 275 11.01 -18.57 -5.41
CA ILE A 275 12.47 -18.49 -5.44
C ILE A 275 12.97 -17.28 -4.62
N GLY A 276 12.35 -16.11 -4.82
CA GLY A 276 12.65 -14.92 -4.02
C GLY A 276 12.38 -15.13 -2.53
N ALA A 277 11.30 -15.83 -2.21
CA ALA A 277 10.91 -16.13 -0.83
C ALA A 277 11.89 -17.10 -0.14
N VAL A 278 12.52 -18.03 -0.88
CA VAL A 278 13.60 -18.88 -0.34
C VAL A 278 14.79 -18.02 0.10
N PHE A 279 15.24 -17.09 -0.75
CA PHE A 279 16.34 -16.18 -0.40
C PHE A 279 15.98 -15.31 0.81
N LEU A 280 14.77 -14.73 0.83
CA LEU A 280 14.29 -13.94 1.95
C LEU A 280 14.24 -14.78 3.24
N GLY A 281 13.74 -16.01 3.16
CA GLY A 281 13.65 -16.92 4.30
C GLY A 281 15.03 -17.29 4.85
N LEU A 282 16.00 -17.59 3.98
CA LEU A 282 17.38 -17.85 4.39
C LEU A 282 18.01 -16.64 5.10
N ILE A 283 17.85 -15.44 4.54
CA ILE A 283 18.32 -14.21 5.18
C ILE A 283 17.61 -14.02 6.53
N GLY A 284 16.30 -14.33 6.62
CA GLY A 284 15.52 -14.25 7.87
C GLY A 284 16.07 -15.19 8.95
N VAL A 285 16.34 -16.44 8.60
CA VAL A 285 16.93 -17.42 9.54
C VAL A 285 18.32 -16.98 10.00
N LEU A 286 19.17 -16.51 9.09
CA LEU A 286 20.50 -15.99 9.43
C LEU A 286 20.40 -14.76 10.35
N PHE A 287 19.46 -13.85 10.05
CA PHE A 287 19.22 -12.67 10.88
C PHE A 287 18.82 -13.06 12.30
N MET A 288 17.91 -14.03 12.44
CA MET A 288 17.48 -14.57 13.74
C MET A 288 18.63 -15.20 14.52
N ALA A 289 19.51 -15.91 13.82
CA ALA A 289 20.63 -16.60 14.45
C ALA A 289 21.71 -15.62 14.99
N PHE A 290 21.92 -14.46 14.31
CA PHE A 290 23.03 -13.56 14.62
C PHE A 290 22.60 -12.25 15.29
N ILE A 291 21.40 -11.73 15.03
CA ILE A 291 21.01 -10.36 15.41
C ILE A 291 19.82 -10.37 16.38
N GLY A 292 18.92 -11.34 16.26
CA GLY A 292 17.78 -11.47 17.17
C GLY A 292 16.42 -11.13 16.54
N THR A 293 15.40 -11.08 17.39
CA THR A 293 13.99 -10.91 16.99
C THR A 293 13.41 -9.58 17.45
N ASP A 294 12.34 -9.14 16.80
CA ASP A 294 11.49 -8.10 17.32
C ASP A 294 10.60 -8.63 18.48
N THR A 295 9.82 -7.73 19.09
CA THR A 295 8.86 -8.08 20.15
C THR A 295 7.78 -9.08 19.73
N ALA A 296 7.61 -9.30 18.41
CA ALA A 296 6.70 -10.27 17.81
C ALA A 296 7.42 -11.58 17.40
N HIS A 297 8.62 -11.81 17.90
CA HIS A 297 9.44 -12.99 17.62
C HIS A 297 9.70 -13.25 16.13
N LYS A 298 9.72 -12.21 15.31
CA LYS A 298 10.05 -12.31 13.88
C LYS A 298 11.26 -11.43 13.52
N PRO A 299 11.99 -11.76 12.42
CA PRO A 299 13.11 -10.94 11.96
C PRO A 299 12.67 -9.51 11.63
N TYR A 300 13.45 -8.51 12.04
CA TYR A 300 13.18 -7.08 11.72
C TYR A 300 13.07 -6.80 10.23
N ILE A 301 13.70 -7.62 9.39
CA ILE A 301 13.67 -7.50 7.93
C ILE A 301 12.35 -7.95 7.31
N TYR A 302 11.45 -8.59 8.07
CA TYR A 302 10.15 -9.04 7.57
C TYR A 302 9.08 -7.96 7.70
N GLY A 303 8.19 -7.91 6.69
CA GLY A 303 7.09 -6.98 6.65
C GLY A 303 7.53 -5.55 6.31
N GLN A 304 6.94 -4.57 6.98
CA GLN A 304 7.07 -3.15 6.61
C GLN A 304 8.23 -2.42 7.31
N GLY A 305 8.88 -3.03 8.28
CA GLY A 305 9.99 -2.42 9.03
C GLY A 305 9.61 -1.29 10.00
N PHE A 306 8.31 -0.96 10.15
CA PHE A 306 7.86 0.16 10.98
C PHE A 306 8.23 0.00 12.45
N ARG A 307 8.15 -1.21 12.99
CA ARG A 307 8.54 -1.49 14.39
C ARG A 307 10.03 -1.27 14.64
N PHE A 308 10.85 -1.62 13.66
CA PHE A 308 12.29 -1.37 13.72
C PHE A 308 12.58 0.14 13.76
N ILE A 309 11.96 0.91 12.86
CA ILE A 309 12.10 2.37 12.83
C ILE A 309 11.64 2.99 14.15
N GLU A 310 10.50 2.57 14.69
CA GLU A 310 9.96 3.05 15.95
C GLU A 310 10.88 2.72 17.13
N SER A 311 11.44 1.51 17.18
CA SER A 311 12.42 1.09 18.19
C SER A 311 13.68 1.98 18.15
N VAL A 312 14.22 2.24 16.97
CA VAL A 312 15.40 3.12 16.80
C VAL A 312 15.10 4.56 17.24
N LEU A 313 13.91 5.09 16.87
CA LEU A 313 13.51 6.46 17.26
C LEU A 313 13.32 6.62 18.76
N HIS A 314 12.98 5.56 19.50
CA HIS A 314 12.89 5.55 20.95
C HIS A 314 14.22 5.27 21.65
N GLY A 315 15.33 5.24 20.93
CA GLY A 315 16.67 4.98 21.50
C GLY A 315 16.90 3.51 21.85
N GLY A 316 16.05 2.61 21.37
CA GLY A 316 16.29 1.17 21.43
C GLY A 316 17.46 0.80 20.54
N THR A 317 18.44 0.08 21.08
CA THR A 317 19.49 -0.55 20.26
C THR A 317 18.91 -1.83 19.68
N PRO A 318 18.75 -1.93 18.34
CA PRO A 318 18.24 -3.15 17.72
C PRO A 318 19.27 -4.30 17.69
N PHE A 319 20.45 -4.08 18.29
CA PHE A 319 21.60 -4.99 18.34
C PHE A 319 22.10 -5.15 19.77
#